data_a09115b36ea1de59b83f726ec0afb3aa
#
_entry.id   a09115b36ea1de59b83f726ec0afb3aa
#
_cell.length_a   1.000
_cell.length_b   1.000
_cell.length_c   1.000
_cell.angle_alpha   90.00
_cell.angle_beta   90.00
_cell.angle_gamma   90.00
#
_symmetry.space_group_name_H-M   'P 1'
#
loop_
_entity.id
_entity.type
_entity.pdbx_description
1 polymer ?
#
loop_
_entity_poly.entity_id
_entity_poly.type
_entity_poly.pdbx_seq_one_letter_code
_entity_poly.pdbx_strand_id
1 'polypeptide(L)'
;FGSGFSFTFERTNKRLIRHEIAFNETQYALLSYEKKLWESRTLLLKKVVEYAERQDFIKITKKELLLKHSILQMIKKRVSLGVSSQIDFDRIALELKSINQNLISLQYQQANLKKEIATSVGLSLEKFNLIPINVESVKELFNKASRNFLNGKKISEIQYKATTNSRDLRIFLADYAIAESELKYEIAKQYPDFNFSPAYTYDMGNYVWNIGIDMVLGSKNKNIIFINKAKKLRSVKGSKVLAYQLKIINEAENLLGEFKHSLELKNDNEKILETKNKLEKKLKKRFDNGILDRLELELEIIKLNEFDRDYHEAYYNVIKKGLDAELIVQEPIFTEKFI
;
A
#
# COMPACT_ATOMS: atom_id res chain seq x y z
N PHE A 1 -36.53 -21.38 53.21
CA PHE A 1 -35.49 -21.16 52.19
C PHE A 1 -35.94 -21.89 50.90
N GLY A 2 -35.57 -21.36 49.70
CA GLY A 2 -36.00 -21.93 48.44
C GLY A 2 -34.92 -21.86 47.38
N SER A 3 -35.03 -22.68 46.35
CA SER A 3 -34.23 -22.64 45.14
C SER A 3 -35.11 -22.77 43.91
N GLY A 4 -34.73 -22.12 42.81
CA GLY A 4 -35.47 -22.17 41.56
C GLY A 4 -34.51 -22.09 40.37
N PHE A 5 -34.97 -22.58 39.24
CA PHE A 5 -34.26 -22.51 37.94
C PHE A 5 -35.16 -21.77 36.96
N SER A 6 -34.55 -21.06 36.04
CA SER A 6 -35.28 -20.43 34.92
C SER A 6 -34.69 -20.86 33.60
N PHE A 7 -35.53 -21.36 32.70
CA PHE A 7 -35.15 -21.77 31.37
C PHE A 7 -35.91 -20.92 30.33
N THR A 8 -35.18 -20.26 29.44
CA THR A 8 -35.78 -19.52 28.34
C THR A 8 -35.85 -20.39 27.08
N PHE A 9 -37.07 -20.65 26.62
CA PHE A 9 -37.32 -21.34 25.38
C PHE A 9 -37.49 -20.29 24.26
N GLU A 10 -36.41 -20.13 23.47
CA GLU A 10 -36.40 -19.20 22.33
C GLU A 10 -37.13 -19.82 21.13
N ARG A 11 -38.13 -19.10 20.60
CA ARG A 11 -38.82 -19.48 19.40
C ARG A 11 -38.09 -18.99 18.15
N THR A 12 -38.37 -19.63 16.99
CA THR A 12 -37.88 -19.19 15.66
C THR A 12 -36.34 -19.15 15.54
N ASN A 13 -35.67 -20.12 16.17
CA ASN A 13 -34.22 -20.32 16.03
C ASN A 13 -33.35 -19.07 16.34
N LYS A 14 -33.81 -18.18 17.24
CA LYS A 14 -33.07 -16.94 17.61
C LYS A 14 -31.63 -17.22 18.00
N ARG A 15 -31.38 -18.32 18.73
CA ARG A 15 -30.04 -18.74 19.13
C ARG A 15 -29.15 -19.05 17.91
N LEU A 16 -29.69 -19.77 16.92
CA LEU A 16 -28.94 -20.06 15.69
C LEU A 16 -28.64 -18.80 14.88
N ILE A 17 -29.59 -17.86 14.80
CA ILE A 17 -29.39 -16.59 14.10
C ILE A 17 -28.32 -15.75 14.81
N ARG A 18 -28.31 -15.69 16.15
CA ARG A 18 -27.21 -15.00 16.88
C ARG A 18 -25.86 -15.66 16.63
N HIS A 19 -25.82 -16.99 16.53
CA HIS A 19 -24.60 -17.70 16.16
C HIS A 19 -24.17 -17.36 14.71
N GLU A 20 -25.12 -17.25 13.76
CA GLU A 20 -24.85 -16.82 12.38
C GLU A 20 -24.29 -15.39 12.35
N ILE A 21 -24.85 -14.45 13.14
CA ILE A 21 -24.33 -13.10 13.29
C ILE A 21 -22.89 -13.13 13.79
N ALA A 22 -22.62 -13.79 14.92
CA ALA A 22 -21.30 -13.87 15.54
C ALA A 22 -20.26 -14.54 14.59
N PHE A 23 -20.68 -15.55 13.83
CA PHE A 23 -19.83 -16.17 12.81
C PHE A 23 -19.46 -15.18 11.71
N ASN A 24 -20.44 -14.45 11.14
CA ASN A 24 -20.21 -13.45 10.10
C ASN A 24 -19.35 -12.28 10.61
N GLU A 25 -19.53 -11.84 11.87
CA GLU A 25 -18.68 -10.84 12.51
C GLU A 25 -17.23 -11.34 12.67
N THR A 26 -17.03 -12.61 13.00
CA THR A 26 -15.71 -13.24 13.07
C THR A 26 -15.05 -13.27 11.68
N GLN A 27 -15.80 -13.63 10.63
CA GLN A 27 -15.31 -13.59 9.25
C GLN A 27 -14.93 -12.16 8.82
N TYR A 28 -15.75 -11.18 9.15
CA TYR A 28 -15.46 -9.77 8.90
C TYR A 28 -14.15 -9.32 9.59
N ALA A 29 -13.97 -9.68 10.85
CA ALA A 29 -12.77 -9.36 11.61
C ALA A 29 -11.51 -10.03 11.02
N LEU A 30 -11.61 -11.31 10.65
CA LEU A 30 -10.51 -12.06 10.03
C LEU A 30 -10.09 -11.44 8.70
N LEU A 31 -11.04 -11.16 7.81
CA LEU A 31 -10.78 -10.51 6.52
C LEU A 31 -10.19 -9.10 6.69
N SER A 32 -10.64 -8.35 7.69
CA SER A 32 -10.11 -7.03 8.02
C SER A 32 -8.66 -7.12 8.51
N TYR A 33 -8.31 -8.14 9.29
CA TYR A 33 -6.94 -8.42 9.70
C TYR A 33 -6.05 -8.80 8.49
N GLU A 34 -6.51 -9.72 7.62
CA GLU A 34 -5.78 -10.11 6.40
C GLU A 34 -5.54 -8.91 5.47
N LYS A 35 -6.54 -8.03 5.31
CA LYS A 35 -6.39 -6.78 4.57
C LYS A 35 -5.29 -5.93 5.17
N LYS A 36 -5.28 -5.77 6.49
CA LYS A 36 -4.29 -4.94 7.21
C LYS A 36 -2.87 -5.47 7.06
N LEU A 37 -2.69 -6.80 7.11
CA LEU A 37 -1.40 -7.43 6.83
C LEU A 37 -0.94 -7.15 5.40
N TRP A 38 -1.84 -7.27 4.43
CA TRP A 38 -1.54 -7.01 3.02
C TRP A 38 -1.13 -5.55 2.78
N GLU A 39 -1.89 -4.60 3.30
CA GLU A 39 -1.57 -3.17 3.24
C GLU A 39 -0.21 -2.85 3.88
N SER A 40 0.05 -3.41 5.07
CA SER A 40 1.31 -3.19 5.79
C SER A 40 2.51 -3.73 5.01
N ARG A 41 2.37 -4.93 4.41
CA ARG A 41 3.39 -5.53 3.54
C ARG A 41 3.68 -4.63 2.33
N THR A 42 2.63 -4.20 1.62
CA THR A 42 2.80 -3.38 0.41
C THR A 42 3.38 -2.00 0.76
N LEU A 43 2.96 -1.40 1.88
CA LEU A 43 3.54 -0.14 2.37
C LEU A 43 5.03 -0.29 2.70
N LEU A 44 5.42 -1.39 3.35
CA LEU A 44 6.82 -1.69 3.64
C LEU A 44 7.64 -1.80 2.34
N LEU A 45 7.15 -2.56 1.34
CA LEU A 45 7.81 -2.70 0.05
C LEU A 45 7.97 -1.35 -0.66
N LYS A 46 6.95 -0.49 -0.65
CA LYS A 46 7.05 0.88 -1.20
C LYS A 46 8.16 1.69 -0.53
N LYS A 47 8.24 1.67 0.80
CA LYS A 47 9.31 2.37 1.53
C LYS A 47 10.70 1.83 1.21
N VAL A 48 10.84 0.52 1.01
CA VAL A 48 12.12 -0.10 0.60
C VAL A 48 12.51 0.36 -0.81
N VAL A 49 11.54 0.45 -1.73
CA VAL A 49 11.76 0.97 -3.09
C VAL A 49 12.17 2.44 -3.05
N GLU A 50 11.49 3.25 -2.27
CA GLU A 50 11.84 4.67 -2.10
C GLU A 50 13.23 4.85 -1.47
N TYR A 51 13.61 4.01 -0.51
CA TYR A 51 14.95 4.00 0.05
C TYR A 51 16.01 3.70 -1.01
N ALA A 52 15.77 2.69 -1.86
CA ALA A 52 16.66 2.34 -2.97
C ALA A 52 16.79 3.48 -3.99
N GLU A 53 15.68 4.12 -4.34
CA GLU A 53 15.64 5.30 -5.21
C GLU A 53 16.48 6.44 -4.65
N ARG A 54 16.32 6.79 -3.36
CA ARG A 54 17.10 7.84 -2.70
C ARG A 54 18.59 7.50 -2.68
N GLN A 55 18.94 6.23 -2.53
CA GLN A 55 20.35 5.80 -2.57
C GLN A 55 20.97 6.03 -3.95
N ASP A 56 20.26 5.73 -5.03
CA ASP A 56 20.78 5.97 -6.37
C ASP A 56 20.87 7.47 -6.69
N PHE A 57 19.88 8.26 -6.30
CA PHE A 57 19.93 9.71 -6.45
C PHE A 57 21.08 10.34 -5.66
N ILE A 58 21.38 9.84 -4.45
CA ILE A 58 22.55 10.27 -3.69
C ILE A 58 23.85 9.95 -4.45
N LYS A 59 23.95 8.76 -5.08
CA LYS A 59 25.14 8.40 -5.89
C LYS A 59 25.32 9.33 -7.08
N ILE A 60 24.22 9.63 -7.82
CA ILE A 60 24.24 10.55 -8.97
C ILE A 60 24.63 11.96 -8.52
N THR A 61 23.98 12.50 -7.47
CA THR A 61 24.25 13.84 -6.96
C THR A 61 25.67 13.99 -6.42
N LYS A 62 26.24 12.94 -5.80
CA LYS A 62 27.66 12.95 -5.39
C LYS A 62 28.61 13.04 -6.59
N LYS A 63 28.35 12.30 -7.67
CA LYS A 63 29.15 12.41 -8.90
C LYS A 63 29.07 13.82 -9.48
N GLU A 64 27.86 14.38 -9.54
CA GLU A 64 27.63 15.74 -10.01
C GLU A 64 28.37 16.79 -9.17
N LEU A 65 28.34 16.63 -7.84
CA LEU A 65 29.06 17.50 -6.90
C LEU A 65 30.57 17.47 -7.16
N LEU A 66 31.16 16.29 -7.38
CA LEU A 66 32.58 16.14 -7.66
C LEU A 66 32.96 16.81 -8.99
N LEU A 67 32.19 16.62 -10.05
CA LEU A 67 32.41 17.27 -11.34
C LEU A 67 32.29 18.79 -11.22
N LYS A 68 31.25 19.27 -10.53
CA LYS A 68 31.03 20.72 -10.35
C LYS A 68 32.13 21.38 -9.54
N HIS A 69 32.68 20.65 -8.56
CA HIS A 69 33.83 21.12 -7.79
C HIS A 69 35.10 21.24 -8.65
N SER A 70 35.35 20.26 -9.53
CA SER A 70 36.44 20.30 -10.50
C SER A 70 36.29 21.49 -11.46
N ILE A 71 35.12 21.72 -12.00
CA ILE A 71 34.79 22.87 -12.86
C ILE A 71 35.04 24.18 -12.13
N LEU A 72 34.60 24.33 -10.89
CA LEU A 72 34.82 25.54 -10.10
C LEU A 72 36.32 25.85 -9.91
N GLN A 73 37.15 24.84 -9.64
CA GLN A 73 38.58 25.00 -9.55
C GLN A 73 39.23 25.45 -10.86
N MET A 74 38.78 24.87 -12.00
CA MET A 74 39.26 25.27 -13.31
C MET A 74 38.89 26.72 -13.66
N ILE A 75 37.62 27.11 -13.39
CA ILE A 75 37.14 28.48 -13.61
C ILE A 75 37.89 29.46 -12.69
N LYS A 76 38.13 29.12 -11.41
CA LYS A 76 38.94 29.95 -10.50
C LYS A 76 40.32 30.25 -11.07
N LYS A 77 41.01 29.27 -11.63
CA LYS A 77 42.31 29.47 -12.29
C LYS A 77 42.18 30.37 -13.54
N ARG A 78 41.14 30.20 -14.35
CA ARG A 78 40.90 31.05 -15.53
C ARG A 78 40.58 32.49 -15.17
N VAL A 79 39.85 32.72 -14.09
CA VAL A 79 39.62 34.10 -13.55
C VAL A 79 40.92 34.72 -13.09
N SER A 80 41.76 33.99 -12.36
CA SER A 80 43.06 34.53 -11.92
C SER A 80 44.04 34.86 -13.07
N LEU A 81 43.82 34.24 -14.26
CA LEU A 81 44.57 34.52 -15.49
C LEU A 81 43.87 35.56 -16.40
N GLY A 82 42.73 36.12 -15.98
CA GLY A 82 41.97 37.09 -16.78
C GLY A 82 41.20 36.50 -17.96
N VAL A 83 41.10 35.18 -18.06
CA VAL A 83 40.47 34.46 -19.21
C VAL A 83 38.94 34.23 -19.01
N SER A 84 38.48 34.24 -17.75
CA SER A 84 37.05 34.08 -17.41
C SER A 84 36.61 35.21 -16.48
N SER A 85 35.30 35.50 -16.44
CA SER A 85 34.72 36.53 -15.60
C SER A 85 34.48 36.06 -14.17
N GLN A 86 34.49 36.98 -13.20
CA GLN A 86 34.09 36.71 -11.81
C GLN A 86 32.62 36.22 -11.77
N ILE A 87 31.76 36.68 -12.68
CA ILE A 87 30.37 36.28 -12.79
C ILE A 87 30.25 34.77 -13.09
N ASP A 88 31.11 34.22 -13.96
CA ASP A 88 31.12 32.78 -14.26
C ASP A 88 31.53 31.96 -13.04
N PHE A 89 32.51 32.43 -12.28
CA PHE A 89 32.89 31.78 -11.01
C PHE A 89 31.71 31.78 -10.01
N ASP A 90 31.07 32.93 -9.80
CA ASP A 90 29.99 33.10 -8.85
C ASP A 90 28.77 32.24 -9.23
N ARG A 91 28.45 32.13 -10.54
CA ARG A 91 27.39 31.25 -11.07
C ARG A 91 27.65 29.78 -10.72
N ILE A 92 28.85 29.29 -11.02
CA ILE A 92 29.19 27.88 -10.70
C ILE A 92 29.26 27.64 -9.20
N ALA A 93 29.69 28.61 -8.41
CA ALA A 93 29.69 28.53 -6.94
C ALA A 93 28.26 28.43 -6.37
N LEU A 94 27.29 29.16 -6.94
CA LEU A 94 25.88 29.07 -6.57
C LEU A 94 25.28 27.70 -6.95
N GLU A 95 25.57 27.21 -8.15
CA GLU A 95 25.11 25.87 -8.59
C GLU A 95 25.70 24.77 -7.68
N LEU A 96 26.97 24.85 -7.30
CA LEU A 96 27.59 23.91 -6.36
C LEU A 96 26.88 23.91 -5.00
N LYS A 97 26.54 25.10 -4.46
CA LYS A 97 25.79 25.20 -3.21
C LYS A 97 24.39 24.54 -3.33
N SER A 98 23.68 24.76 -4.45
CA SER A 98 22.39 24.18 -4.71
C SER A 98 22.47 22.64 -4.77
N ILE A 99 23.46 22.08 -5.46
CA ILE A 99 23.68 20.62 -5.54
C ILE A 99 23.97 20.06 -4.13
N ASN A 100 24.77 20.77 -3.32
CA ASN A 100 25.08 20.34 -1.95
C ASN A 100 23.82 20.37 -1.05
N GLN A 101 22.98 21.39 -1.16
CA GLN A 101 21.70 21.46 -0.44
C GLN A 101 20.78 20.28 -0.84
N ASN A 102 20.70 19.95 -2.14
CA ASN A 102 19.95 18.80 -2.62
C ASN A 102 20.51 17.49 -2.05
N LEU A 103 21.84 17.32 -2.01
CA LEU A 103 22.48 16.15 -1.41
C LEU A 103 22.10 15.97 0.06
N ILE A 104 22.17 17.05 0.85
CA ILE A 104 21.77 17.04 2.26
C ILE A 104 20.30 16.64 2.41
N SER A 105 19.41 17.19 1.57
CA SER A 105 17.99 16.85 1.57
C SER A 105 17.75 15.37 1.27
N LEU A 106 18.41 14.82 0.24
CA LEU A 106 18.30 13.40 -0.13
C LEU A 106 18.81 12.48 0.99
N GLN A 107 19.91 12.82 1.64
CA GLN A 107 20.46 12.07 2.78
C GLN A 107 19.49 12.07 3.97
N TYR A 108 18.88 13.22 4.27
CA TYR A 108 17.88 13.33 5.33
C TYR A 108 16.64 12.48 5.01
N GLN A 109 16.13 12.53 3.77
CA GLN A 109 15.01 11.71 3.32
C GLN A 109 15.34 10.22 3.43
N GLN A 110 16.53 9.80 3.02
CA GLN A 110 16.97 8.41 3.14
C GLN A 110 17.05 7.95 4.60
N ALA A 111 17.56 8.80 5.50
CA ALA A 111 17.64 8.50 6.94
C ALA A 111 16.24 8.36 7.56
N ASN A 112 15.27 9.20 7.15
CA ASN A 112 13.90 9.11 7.61
C ASN A 112 13.21 7.82 7.09
N LEU A 113 13.38 7.50 5.82
CA LEU A 113 12.86 6.24 5.25
C LEU A 113 13.42 5.03 6.00
N LYS A 114 14.70 5.05 6.38
CA LYS A 114 15.30 3.98 7.19
C LYS A 114 14.62 3.82 8.55
N LYS A 115 14.28 4.94 9.23
CA LYS A 115 13.52 4.92 10.49
C LYS A 115 12.11 4.37 10.29
N GLU A 116 11.44 4.79 9.22
CA GLU A 116 10.09 4.34 8.91
C GLU A 116 10.05 2.84 8.57
N ILE A 117 11.04 2.32 7.85
CA ILE A 117 11.18 0.88 7.57
C ILE A 117 11.39 0.12 8.89
N ALA A 118 12.31 0.58 9.75
CA ALA A 118 12.57 -0.02 11.05
C ALA A 118 11.29 -0.09 11.90
N THR A 119 10.55 1.02 11.99
CA THR A 119 9.26 1.08 12.70
C THR A 119 8.22 0.13 12.10
N SER A 120 8.15 0.03 10.76
CA SER A 120 7.20 -0.86 10.07
C SER A 120 7.48 -2.34 10.34
N VAL A 121 8.73 -2.70 10.63
CA VAL A 121 9.16 -4.07 10.98
C VAL A 121 9.13 -4.29 12.51
N GLY A 122 8.83 -3.27 13.31
CA GLY A 122 8.80 -3.36 14.77
C GLY A 122 10.18 -3.40 15.42
N LEU A 123 11.23 -2.90 14.75
CA LEU A 123 12.60 -2.86 15.25
C LEU A 123 12.99 -1.46 15.69
N SER A 124 13.83 -1.35 16.71
CA SER A 124 14.52 -0.10 17.01
C SER A 124 15.52 0.23 15.90
N LEU A 125 15.78 1.54 15.69
CA LEU A 125 16.72 1.97 14.65
C LEU A 125 18.13 1.38 14.87
N GLU A 126 18.56 1.23 16.12
CA GLU A 126 19.87 0.64 16.46
C GLU A 126 19.97 -0.80 15.98
N LYS A 127 18.97 -1.65 16.28
CA LYS A 127 18.92 -3.03 15.82
C LYS A 127 18.81 -3.12 14.28
N PHE A 128 18.02 -2.24 13.69
CA PHE A 128 17.83 -2.20 12.25
C PHE A 128 19.10 -1.77 11.49
N ASN A 129 19.95 -0.93 12.10
CA ASN A 129 21.23 -0.51 11.51
C ASN A 129 22.22 -1.68 11.31
N LEU A 130 22.04 -2.78 12.03
CA LEU A 130 22.82 -3.99 11.87
C LEU A 130 22.40 -4.85 10.67
N ILE A 131 21.24 -4.56 10.08
CA ILE A 131 20.69 -5.29 8.94
C ILE A 131 21.03 -4.53 7.65
N PRO A 132 21.89 -5.06 6.77
CA PRO A 132 22.19 -4.40 5.51
C PRO A 132 20.99 -4.52 4.55
N ILE A 133 20.47 -3.40 4.07
CA ILE A 133 19.49 -3.40 2.96
C ILE A 133 20.27 -3.56 1.66
N ASN A 134 20.21 -4.73 1.06
CA ASN A 134 20.83 -4.98 -0.24
C ASN A 134 19.93 -4.44 -1.36
N VAL A 135 20.24 -3.22 -1.83
CA VAL A 135 19.46 -2.53 -2.86
C VAL A 135 19.55 -3.24 -4.23
N GLU A 136 20.68 -3.86 -4.54
CA GLU A 136 20.82 -4.55 -5.84
C GLU A 136 19.94 -5.82 -5.89
N SER A 137 19.86 -6.59 -4.81
CA SER A 137 18.93 -7.72 -4.73
C SER A 137 17.46 -7.26 -4.84
N VAL A 138 17.12 -6.11 -4.26
CA VAL A 138 15.80 -5.50 -4.39
C VAL A 138 15.49 -5.18 -5.87
N LYS A 139 16.44 -4.54 -6.58
CA LYS A 139 16.29 -4.22 -8.01
C LYS A 139 16.12 -5.46 -8.88
N GLU A 140 16.91 -6.51 -8.65
CA GLU A 140 16.82 -7.77 -9.42
C GLU A 140 15.45 -8.43 -9.26
N LEU A 141 14.94 -8.47 -8.04
CA LEU A 141 13.61 -9.02 -7.75
C LEU A 141 12.52 -8.26 -8.50
N PHE A 142 12.55 -6.94 -8.45
CA PHE A 142 11.56 -6.11 -9.13
C PHE A 142 11.66 -6.20 -10.65
N ASN A 143 12.86 -6.27 -11.21
CA ASN A 143 13.04 -6.42 -12.67
C ASN A 143 12.45 -7.75 -13.18
N LYS A 144 12.65 -8.84 -12.45
CA LYS A 144 12.14 -10.16 -12.83
C LYS A 144 10.61 -10.21 -12.75
N ALA A 145 10.06 -9.64 -11.70
CA ALA A 145 8.63 -9.67 -11.43
C ALA A 145 7.81 -8.77 -12.38
N SER A 146 8.28 -7.53 -12.64
CA SER A 146 7.59 -6.60 -13.52
C SER A 146 7.50 -7.09 -14.97
N ARG A 147 8.49 -7.84 -15.44
CA ARG A 147 8.45 -8.46 -16.79
C ARG A 147 7.40 -9.56 -16.89
N ASN A 148 7.20 -10.34 -15.82
CA ASN A 148 6.30 -11.50 -15.84
C ASN A 148 4.82 -11.13 -15.64
N PHE A 149 4.54 -10.02 -14.97
CA PHE A 149 3.16 -9.70 -14.57
C PHE A 149 2.24 -9.31 -15.72
N LEU A 150 2.76 -8.62 -16.74
CA LEU A 150 1.94 -8.07 -17.83
C LEU A 150 2.17 -8.71 -19.21
N ASN A 151 3.13 -9.64 -19.34
CA ASN A 151 3.34 -10.30 -20.62
C ASN A 151 2.09 -11.09 -21.03
N GLY A 152 1.29 -10.48 -21.91
CA GLY A 152 0.15 -11.12 -22.57
C GLY A 152 -1.18 -11.15 -21.82
N LYS A 153 -1.29 -10.57 -20.62
CA LYS A 153 -2.57 -10.57 -19.88
C LYS A 153 -3.57 -9.59 -20.46
N LYS A 154 -4.80 -10.07 -20.68
CA LYS A 154 -5.93 -9.24 -21.12
C LYS A 154 -6.48 -8.43 -19.93
N ILE A 155 -7.05 -7.25 -20.21
CA ILE A 155 -7.71 -6.39 -19.20
C ILE A 155 -8.76 -7.18 -18.40
N SER A 156 -9.57 -8.00 -19.10
CA SER A 156 -10.60 -8.83 -18.48
C SER A 156 -10.07 -9.84 -17.45
N GLU A 157 -8.86 -10.38 -17.66
CA GLU A 157 -8.23 -11.31 -16.71
C GLU A 157 -7.79 -10.58 -15.44
N ILE A 158 -7.25 -9.37 -15.57
CA ILE A 158 -6.83 -8.55 -14.43
C ILE A 158 -8.05 -8.08 -13.63
N GLN A 159 -9.10 -7.64 -14.30
CA GLN A 159 -10.37 -7.27 -13.67
C GLN A 159 -11.00 -8.45 -12.93
N TYR A 160 -10.99 -9.64 -13.53
CA TYR A 160 -11.46 -10.86 -12.88
C TYR A 160 -10.65 -11.20 -11.64
N LYS A 161 -9.32 -11.15 -11.71
CA LYS A 161 -8.46 -11.39 -10.55
C LYS A 161 -8.65 -10.32 -9.47
N ALA A 162 -8.73 -9.06 -9.83
CA ALA A 162 -8.96 -7.97 -8.90
C ALA A 162 -10.27 -8.12 -8.14
N THR A 163 -11.33 -8.57 -8.79
CA THR A 163 -12.63 -8.81 -8.13
C THR A 163 -12.65 -10.08 -7.29
N THR A 164 -12.08 -11.19 -7.78
CA THR A 164 -12.10 -12.49 -7.08
C THR A 164 -11.19 -12.51 -5.85
N ASN A 165 -10.04 -11.84 -5.91
CA ASN A 165 -9.05 -11.83 -4.84
C ASN A 165 -9.29 -10.70 -3.83
N SER A 166 -10.13 -9.70 -4.15
CA SER A 166 -10.33 -8.52 -3.31
C SER A 166 -10.80 -8.88 -1.90
N ARG A 167 -9.93 -8.65 -0.92
CA ARG A 167 -10.27 -8.74 0.51
C ARG A 167 -11.30 -7.69 0.90
N ASP A 168 -11.21 -6.50 0.32
CA ASP A 168 -12.17 -5.44 0.54
C ASP A 168 -13.58 -5.83 0.10
N LEU A 169 -13.70 -6.43 -1.09
CA LEU A 169 -15.01 -6.91 -1.58
C LEU A 169 -15.56 -7.99 -0.65
N ARG A 170 -14.71 -8.91 -0.19
CA ARG A 170 -15.10 -9.94 0.79
C ARG A 170 -15.53 -9.34 2.13
N ILE A 171 -14.87 -8.27 2.59
CA ILE A 171 -15.25 -7.52 3.80
C ILE A 171 -16.64 -6.90 3.63
N PHE A 172 -16.92 -6.26 2.47
CA PHE A 172 -18.25 -5.72 2.19
C PHE A 172 -19.33 -6.80 2.09
N LEU A 173 -18.99 -7.97 1.55
CA LEU A 173 -19.89 -9.12 1.52
C LEU A 173 -20.18 -9.69 2.92
N ALA A 174 -19.16 -9.77 3.79
CA ALA A 174 -19.34 -10.17 5.18
C ALA A 174 -20.21 -9.17 5.95
N ASP A 175 -20.00 -7.86 5.73
CA ASP A 175 -20.79 -6.77 6.33
C ASP A 175 -22.28 -6.83 5.84
N TYR A 176 -22.50 -7.21 4.57
CA TYR A 176 -23.84 -7.48 4.05
C TYR A 176 -24.47 -8.73 4.71
N ALA A 177 -23.70 -9.81 4.88
CA ALA A 177 -24.16 -11.03 5.53
C ALA A 177 -24.55 -10.79 7.00
N ILE A 178 -23.82 -9.95 7.73
CA ILE A 178 -24.19 -9.51 9.08
C ILE A 178 -25.56 -8.81 9.05
N ALA A 179 -25.73 -7.81 8.16
CA ALA A 179 -26.99 -7.08 8.06
C ALA A 179 -28.19 -7.96 7.62
N GLU A 180 -27.94 -8.99 6.82
CA GLU A 180 -28.96 -10.00 6.46
C GLU A 180 -29.35 -10.83 7.66
N SER A 181 -28.39 -11.29 8.46
CA SER A 181 -28.65 -12.08 9.68
C SER A 181 -29.30 -11.23 10.78
N GLU A 182 -28.95 -9.95 10.90
CA GLU A 182 -29.63 -8.99 11.79
C GLU A 182 -31.08 -8.79 11.38
N LEU A 183 -31.37 -8.69 10.08
CA LEU A 183 -32.76 -8.61 9.60
C LEU A 183 -33.54 -9.87 9.95
N LYS A 184 -32.96 -11.07 9.76
CA LYS A 184 -33.58 -12.34 10.19
C LYS A 184 -33.86 -12.33 11.69
N TYR A 185 -32.94 -11.78 12.49
CA TYR A 185 -33.09 -11.70 13.95
C TYR A 185 -34.22 -10.74 14.35
N GLU A 186 -34.36 -9.57 13.74
CA GLU A 186 -35.45 -8.65 13.99
C GLU A 186 -36.81 -9.24 13.59
N ILE A 187 -36.88 -10.02 12.49
CA ILE A 187 -38.07 -10.78 12.10
C ILE A 187 -38.39 -11.85 13.15
N ALA A 188 -37.38 -12.58 13.64
CA ALA A 188 -37.57 -13.60 14.66
C ALA A 188 -38.08 -13.05 16.00
N LYS A 189 -37.72 -11.81 16.35
CA LYS A 189 -38.21 -11.12 17.54
C LYS A 189 -39.71 -10.83 17.56
N GLN A 190 -40.39 -10.94 16.40
CA GLN A 190 -41.86 -10.84 16.36
C GLN A 190 -42.54 -11.98 17.15
N TYR A 191 -41.86 -13.07 17.33
CA TYR A 191 -42.35 -14.23 18.07
C TYR A 191 -41.80 -14.19 19.49
N PRO A 192 -42.69 -14.11 20.50
CA PRO A 192 -42.27 -14.06 21.89
C PRO A 192 -41.63 -15.37 22.34
N ASP A 193 -40.65 -15.26 23.21
CA ASP A 193 -40.06 -16.38 23.94
C ASP A 193 -40.86 -16.63 25.20
N PHE A 194 -40.79 -17.82 25.78
CA PHE A 194 -41.37 -18.12 27.04
C PHE A 194 -40.32 -18.65 28.03
N ASN A 195 -40.43 -18.19 29.25
CA ASN A 195 -39.60 -18.65 30.34
C ASN A 195 -40.37 -19.70 31.15
N PHE A 196 -39.70 -20.78 31.45
CA PHE A 196 -40.18 -21.81 32.36
C PHE A 196 -39.35 -21.77 33.60
N SER A 197 -40.01 -21.49 34.78
CA SER A 197 -39.34 -21.22 36.04
C SER A 197 -39.89 -22.17 37.15
N PRO A 198 -39.43 -23.42 37.24
CA PRO A 198 -39.74 -24.29 38.37
C PRO A 198 -38.98 -23.80 39.58
N ALA A 199 -39.66 -23.68 40.71
CA ALA A 199 -39.09 -23.31 42.01
C ALA A 199 -39.62 -24.20 43.14
N TYR A 200 -38.80 -24.35 44.12
CA TYR A 200 -39.10 -25.07 45.34
C TYR A 200 -38.83 -24.16 46.52
N THR A 201 -39.82 -24.06 47.43
CA THR A 201 -39.71 -23.24 48.62
C THR A 201 -40.12 -24.07 49.82
N TYR A 202 -39.33 -24.00 50.89
CA TYR A 202 -39.67 -24.53 52.20
C TYR A 202 -40.06 -23.39 53.14
N ASP A 203 -41.29 -23.40 53.58
CA ASP A 203 -41.82 -22.37 54.45
C ASP A 203 -42.61 -23.01 55.60
N MET A 204 -42.21 -22.71 56.85
CA MET A 204 -42.86 -23.15 58.06
C MET A 204 -43.28 -24.64 58.18
N GLY A 205 -42.39 -25.54 57.68
CA GLY A 205 -42.67 -26.98 57.71
C GLY A 205 -43.34 -27.52 56.42
N ASN A 206 -43.73 -26.66 55.49
CA ASN A 206 -44.40 -27.05 54.29
C ASN A 206 -43.47 -26.96 53.06
N TYR A 207 -43.55 -27.94 52.15
CA TYR A 207 -42.83 -27.96 50.91
C TYR A 207 -43.77 -27.47 49.80
N VAL A 208 -43.43 -26.33 49.17
CA VAL A 208 -44.23 -25.73 48.09
C VAL A 208 -43.44 -25.79 46.77
N TRP A 209 -44.02 -26.44 45.79
CA TRP A 209 -43.55 -26.46 44.43
C TRP A 209 -44.27 -25.40 43.62
N ASN A 210 -43.54 -24.51 42.97
CA ASN A 210 -44.08 -23.49 42.09
C ASN A 210 -43.61 -23.75 40.69
N ILE A 211 -44.51 -23.65 39.70
CA ILE A 211 -44.18 -23.70 38.29
C ILE A 211 -44.64 -22.38 37.65
N GLY A 212 -43.66 -21.55 37.29
CA GLY A 212 -43.93 -20.29 36.60
C GLY A 212 -43.75 -20.48 35.06
N ILE A 213 -44.69 -19.95 34.31
CA ILE A 213 -44.56 -19.80 32.83
C ILE A 213 -44.81 -18.33 32.53
N ASP A 214 -43.75 -17.66 32.05
CA ASP A 214 -43.80 -16.25 31.69
C ASP A 214 -43.61 -16.07 30.20
N MET A 215 -44.44 -15.25 29.57
CA MET A 215 -44.32 -14.89 28.17
C MET A 215 -44.55 -13.39 28.01
N VAL A 216 -43.56 -12.68 27.45
CA VAL A 216 -43.67 -11.26 27.17
C VAL A 216 -44.36 -11.09 25.80
N LEU A 217 -45.65 -10.73 25.84
CA LEU A 217 -46.41 -10.41 24.62
C LEU A 217 -45.94 -9.06 24.08
N GLY A 218 -45.13 -9.10 23.00
CA GLY A 218 -44.68 -7.89 22.33
C GLY A 218 -45.78 -7.25 21.48
N SER A 219 -45.82 -5.91 21.44
CA SER A 219 -46.67 -5.18 20.48
C SER A 219 -46.13 -5.39 19.07
N LYS A 220 -46.97 -5.91 18.14
CA LYS A 220 -46.60 -6.09 16.72
C LYS A 220 -46.03 -4.82 16.08
N ASN A 221 -46.47 -3.64 16.49
CA ASN A 221 -46.05 -2.36 15.90
C ASN A 221 -44.62 -1.96 16.27
N LYS A 222 -44.10 -2.33 17.43
CA LYS A 222 -42.70 -2.02 17.82
C LYS A 222 -41.69 -2.74 16.91
N ASN A 223 -41.94 -3.99 16.58
CA ASN A 223 -41.01 -4.79 15.75
C ASN A 223 -41.00 -4.34 14.27
N ILE A 224 -42.09 -3.79 13.74
CA ILE A 224 -42.14 -3.32 12.35
C ILE A 224 -41.12 -2.21 12.09
N ILE A 225 -40.94 -1.29 13.04
CA ILE A 225 -39.97 -0.19 12.91
C ILE A 225 -38.53 -0.74 12.84
N PHE A 226 -38.17 -1.68 13.71
CA PHE A 226 -36.85 -2.30 13.72
C PHE A 226 -36.59 -3.14 12.47
N ILE A 227 -37.58 -3.89 12.01
CA ILE A 227 -37.50 -4.65 10.74
C ILE A 227 -37.30 -3.71 9.54
N ASN A 228 -38.03 -2.58 9.46
CA ASN A 228 -37.87 -1.62 8.38
C ASN A 228 -36.49 -0.95 8.45
N LYS A 229 -35.98 -0.65 9.64
CA LYS A 229 -34.61 -0.17 9.83
C LYS A 229 -33.59 -1.17 9.32
N ALA A 230 -33.70 -2.43 9.73
CA ALA A 230 -32.80 -3.54 9.31
C ALA A 230 -32.87 -3.78 7.79
N LYS A 231 -34.07 -3.75 7.18
CA LYS A 231 -34.25 -3.84 5.72
C LYS A 231 -33.49 -2.72 4.99
N LYS A 232 -33.63 -1.48 5.46
CA LYS A 232 -32.92 -0.34 4.85
C LYS A 232 -31.40 -0.48 5.04
N LEU A 233 -30.96 -0.89 6.21
CA LEU A 233 -29.53 -1.11 6.48
C LEU A 233 -28.94 -2.17 5.55
N ARG A 234 -29.61 -3.33 5.40
CA ARG A 234 -29.22 -4.36 4.43
C ARG A 234 -29.15 -3.82 3.01
N SER A 235 -30.14 -3.03 2.56
CA SER A 235 -30.15 -2.44 1.22
C SER A 235 -28.93 -1.50 1.02
N VAL A 236 -28.62 -0.66 2.01
CA VAL A 236 -27.43 0.20 1.98
C VAL A 236 -26.13 -0.61 1.88
N LYS A 237 -26.01 -1.71 2.67
CA LYS A 237 -24.84 -2.60 2.59
C LYS A 237 -24.73 -3.27 1.23
N GLY A 238 -25.86 -3.75 0.64
CA GLY A 238 -25.87 -4.29 -0.72
C GLY A 238 -25.44 -3.30 -1.79
N SER A 239 -25.93 -2.06 -1.72
CA SER A 239 -25.50 -0.99 -2.63
C SER A 239 -24.00 -0.68 -2.51
N LYS A 240 -23.42 -0.76 -1.30
CA LYS A 240 -21.97 -0.60 -1.10
C LYS A 240 -21.15 -1.70 -1.76
N VAL A 241 -21.62 -2.96 -1.73
CA VAL A 241 -20.97 -4.09 -2.43
C VAL A 241 -20.89 -3.81 -3.94
N LEU A 242 -22.02 -3.43 -4.55
CA LEU A 242 -22.07 -3.13 -5.99
C LEU A 242 -21.20 -1.92 -6.38
N ALA A 243 -21.29 -0.85 -5.60
CA ALA A 243 -20.46 0.35 -5.83
C ALA A 243 -18.97 0.04 -5.74
N TYR A 244 -18.57 -0.77 -4.76
CA TYR A 244 -17.17 -1.15 -4.59
C TYR A 244 -16.69 -2.10 -5.70
N GLN A 245 -17.53 -3.01 -6.16
CA GLN A 245 -17.23 -3.89 -7.30
C GLN A 245 -16.94 -3.07 -8.57
N LEU A 246 -17.78 -2.08 -8.88
CA LEU A 246 -17.55 -1.19 -10.02
C LEU A 246 -16.25 -0.37 -9.85
N LYS A 247 -16.00 0.11 -8.62
CA LYS A 247 -14.78 0.83 -8.30
C LYS A 247 -13.52 0.01 -8.59
N ILE A 248 -13.46 -1.25 -8.12
CA ILE A 248 -12.30 -2.14 -8.34
C ILE A 248 -12.07 -2.38 -9.84
N ILE A 249 -13.14 -2.61 -10.61
CA ILE A 249 -13.04 -2.85 -12.06
C ILE A 249 -12.40 -1.65 -12.75
N ASN A 250 -12.86 -0.42 -12.43
CA ASN A 250 -12.32 0.80 -13.01
C ASN A 250 -10.87 1.08 -12.54
N GLU A 251 -10.59 0.86 -11.26
CA GLU A 251 -9.23 1.03 -10.72
C GLU A 251 -8.24 0.04 -11.34
N ALA A 252 -8.65 -1.21 -11.58
CA ALA A 252 -7.81 -2.21 -12.24
C ALA A 252 -7.48 -1.81 -13.69
N GLU A 253 -8.44 -1.21 -14.41
CA GLU A 253 -8.23 -0.72 -15.78
C GLU A 253 -7.28 0.48 -15.81
N ASN A 254 -7.53 1.48 -14.96
CA ASN A 254 -6.69 2.68 -14.85
C ASN A 254 -5.23 2.32 -14.52
N LEU A 255 -5.04 1.44 -13.54
CA LEU A 255 -3.70 1.00 -13.13
C LEU A 255 -2.95 0.26 -14.23
N LEU A 256 -3.66 -0.57 -15.00
CA LEU A 256 -3.04 -1.24 -16.13
C LEU A 256 -2.56 -0.23 -17.17
N GLY A 257 -3.36 0.81 -17.45
CA GLY A 257 -2.98 1.93 -18.31
C GLY A 257 -1.74 2.68 -17.80
N GLU A 258 -1.75 3.06 -16.53
CA GLU A 258 -0.63 3.75 -15.88
C GLU A 258 0.65 2.90 -15.85
N PHE A 259 0.54 1.61 -15.58
CA PHE A 259 1.69 0.72 -15.59
C PHE A 259 2.27 0.56 -16.99
N LYS A 260 1.44 0.35 -18.02
CA LYS A 260 1.90 0.27 -19.42
C LYS A 260 2.62 1.55 -19.84
N HIS A 261 2.01 2.71 -19.53
CA HIS A 261 2.63 4.00 -19.82
C HIS A 261 3.98 4.17 -19.10
N SER A 262 4.05 3.81 -17.81
CA SER A 262 5.32 3.87 -17.08
C SER A 262 6.39 2.94 -17.64
N LEU A 263 5.99 1.77 -18.16
CA LEU A 263 6.90 0.82 -18.80
C LEU A 263 7.42 1.35 -20.15
N GLU A 264 6.57 1.99 -20.95
CA GLU A 264 6.97 2.66 -22.20
C GLU A 264 7.97 3.77 -21.92
N LEU A 265 7.69 4.65 -20.97
CA LEU A 265 8.62 5.71 -20.55
C LEU A 265 9.96 5.15 -20.07
N LYS A 266 9.95 4.08 -19.26
CA LYS A 266 11.20 3.42 -18.83
C LYS A 266 12.00 2.88 -20.02
N ASN A 267 11.35 2.23 -21.00
CA ASN A 267 12.01 1.67 -22.16
C ASN A 267 12.59 2.78 -23.07
N ASP A 268 11.91 3.90 -23.19
CA ASP A 268 12.43 5.04 -23.97
C ASP A 268 13.60 5.72 -23.27
N ASN A 269 13.52 5.92 -21.93
CA ASN A 269 14.65 6.42 -21.16
C ASN A 269 15.86 5.45 -21.19
N GLU A 270 15.65 4.14 -21.31
CA GLU A 270 16.72 3.15 -21.47
C GLU A 270 17.48 3.36 -22.81
N LYS A 271 16.76 3.62 -23.92
CA LYS A 271 17.37 3.95 -25.23
C LYS A 271 18.11 5.29 -25.19
N ILE A 272 17.54 6.28 -24.47
CA ILE A 272 18.19 7.57 -24.25
C ILE A 272 19.50 7.38 -23.49
N LEU A 273 19.48 6.56 -22.43
CA LEU A 273 20.66 6.25 -21.63
C LEU A 273 21.76 5.55 -22.44
N GLU A 274 21.39 4.61 -23.32
CA GLU A 274 22.34 3.98 -24.24
C GLU A 274 22.99 5.00 -25.17
N THR A 275 22.20 5.93 -25.72
CA THR A 275 22.67 7.00 -26.61
C THR A 275 23.58 7.97 -25.84
N LYS A 276 23.20 8.35 -24.64
CA LYS A 276 24.02 9.15 -23.69
C LYS A 276 25.37 8.48 -23.44
N ASN A 277 25.40 7.18 -23.15
CA ASN A 277 26.63 6.45 -22.88
C ASN A 277 27.55 6.39 -24.12
N LYS A 278 26.99 6.27 -25.32
CA LYS A 278 27.72 6.35 -26.57
C LYS A 278 28.31 7.75 -26.78
N LEU A 279 27.55 8.80 -26.47
CA LEU A 279 28.00 10.19 -26.57
C LEU A 279 29.11 10.50 -25.57
N GLU A 280 28.96 10.08 -24.32
CA GLU A 280 29.99 10.25 -23.29
C GLU A 280 31.33 9.59 -23.69
N LYS A 281 31.29 8.39 -24.27
CA LYS A 281 32.48 7.72 -24.81
C LYS A 281 33.12 8.52 -25.94
N LYS A 282 32.30 9.13 -26.84
CA LYS A 282 32.82 9.98 -27.91
C LYS A 282 33.46 11.28 -27.41
N LEU A 283 32.86 11.90 -26.39
CA LEU A 283 33.40 13.10 -25.76
C LEU A 283 34.76 12.80 -25.10
N LYS A 284 34.88 11.70 -24.37
CA LYS A 284 36.15 11.24 -23.78
C LYS A 284 37.24 11.01 -24.84
N LYS A 285 36.89 10.34 -25.94
CA LYS A 285 37.84 10.16 -27.07
C LYS A 285 38.29 11.49 -27.69
N ARG A 286 37.39 12.47 -27.83
CA ARG A 286 37.75 13.81 -28.34
C ARG A 286 38.71 14.55 -27.37
N PHE A 287 38.50 14.38 -26.08
CA PHE A 287 39.38 14.89 -25.03
C PHE A 287 40.77 14.21 -25.15
N ASP A 288 40.81 12.87 -25.22
CA ASP A 288 42.07 12.12 -25.34
C ASP A 288 42.88 12.49 -26.58
N ASN A 289 42.19 12.85 -27.68
CA ASN A 289 42.79 13.31 -28.93
C ASN A 289 43.17 14.81 -28.89
N GLY A 290 42.99 15.51 -27.79
CA GLY A 290 43.31 16.94 -27.65
C GLY A 290 42.38 17.91 -28.35
N ILE A 291 41.23 17.43 -28.85
CA ILE A 291 40.25 18.23 -29.62
C ILE A 291 39.28 18.97 -28.67
N LEU A 292 39.12 18.49 -27.47
CA LEU A 292 38.21 19.03 -26.45
C LEU A 292 39.02 19.40 -25.21
N ASP A 293 38.75 20.57 -24.61
CA ASP A 293 39.34 20.98 -23.33
C ASP A 293 38.65 20.24 -22.18
N ARG A 294 39.39 20.09 -21.08
CA ARG A 294 38.88 19.42 -19.88
C ARG A 294 37.63 20.10 -19.28
N LEU A 295 37.61 21.43 -19.26
CA LEU A 295 36.44 22.16 -18.79
C LEU A 295 35.23 21.92 -19.66
N GLU A 296 35.39 21.94 -20.97
CA GLU A 296 34.30 21.64 -21.94
C GLU A 296 33.80 20.20 -21.77
N LEU A 297 34.72 19.23 -21.59
CA LEU A 297 34.35 17.84 -21.32
C LEU A 297 33.49 17.70 -20.07
N GLU A 298 33.94 18.30 -18.94
CA GLU A 298 33.22 18.18 -17.66
C GLU A 298 31.88 18.91 -17.69
N LEU A 299 31.77 20.05 -18.38
CA LEU A 299 30.50 20.75 -18.62
C LEU A 299 29.50 19.92 -19.43
N GLU A 300 29.95 19.24 -20.49
CA GLU A 300 29.09 18.36 -21.27
C GLU A 300 28.67 17.12 -20.47
N ILE A 301 29.57 16.49 -19.71
CA ILE A 301 29.23 15.32 -18.87
C ILE A 301 28.17 15.70 -17.80
N ILE A 302 28.25 16.89 -17.20
CA ILE A 302 27.23 17.33 -16.23
C ILE A 302 25.84 17.42 -16.86
N LYS A 303 25.74 17.99 -18.06
CA LYS A 303 24.45 18.02 -18.79
C LYS A 303 23.90 16.63 -19.05
N LEU A 304 24.78 15.67 -19.34
CA LEU A 304 24.38 14.27 -19.58
C LEU A 304 23.95 13.54 -18.29
N ASN A 305 24.28 13.98 -17.11
CA ASN A 305 23.86 13.36 -15.87
C ASN A 305 22.34 13.52 -15.59
N GLU A 306 21.67 14.48 -16.24
CA GLU A 306 20.20 14.60 -16.18
C GLU A 306 19.52 13.34 -16.72
N PHE A 307 20.02 12.78 -17.81
CA PHE A 307 19.49 11.53 -18.37
C PHE A 307 19.67 10.31 -17.46
N ASP A 308 20.69 10.30 -16.61
CA ASP A 308 20.84 9.26 -15.58
C ASP A 308 19.72 9.38 -14.52
N ARG A 309 19.36 10.61 -14.11
CA ARG A 309 18.24 10.87 -13.20
C ARG A 309 16.91 10.41 -13.80
N ASP A 310 16.62 10.86 -15.02
CA ASP A 310 15.36 10.56 -15.70
C ASP A 310 15.15 9.05 -15.88
N TYR A 311 16.23 8.33 -16.21
CA TYR A 311 16.18 6.86 -16.28
C TYR A 311 15.86 6.24 -14.92
N HIS A 312 16.55 6.64 -13.85
CA HIS A 312 16.30 6.08 -12.53
C HIS A 312 14.90 6.42 -12.03
N GLU A 313 14.41 7.63 -12.28
CA GLU A 313 13.04 8.03 -11.94
C GLU A 313 12.01 7.18 -12.67
N ALA A 314 12.14 7.02 -13.98
CA ALA A 314 11.27 6.17 -14.79
C ALA A 314 11.33 4.70 -14.33
N TYR A 315 12.52 4.19 -14.02
CA TYR A 315 12.74 2.84 -13.51
C TYR A 315 11.98 2.59 -12.19
N TYR A 316 12.15 3.46 -11.20
CA TYR A 316 11.47 3.32 -9.91
C TYR A 316 9.97 3.57 -10.00
N ASN A 317 9.53 4.43 -10.94
CA ASN A 317 8.11 4.65 -11.19
C ASN A 317 7.40 3.37 -11.68
N VAL A 318 8.02 2.60 -12.57
CA VAL A 318 7.48 1.28 -12.99
C VAL A 318 7.31 0.35 -11.79
N ILE A 319 8.28 0.30 -10.89
CA ILE A 319 8.20 -0.55 -9.69
C ILE A 319 7.06 -0.09 -8.77
N LYS A 320 6.95 1.22 -8.52
CA LYS A 320 5.87 1.80 -7.70
C LYS A 320 4.50 1.49 -8.28
N LYS A 321 4.32 1.65 -9.59
CA LYS A 321 3.07 1.30 -10.29
C LYS A 321 2.79 -0.21 -10.25
N GLY A 322 3.82 -1.04 -10.31
CA GLY A 322 3.69 -2.48 -10.10
C GLY A 322 3.20 -2.84 -8.68
N LEU A 323 3.69 -2.14 -7.65
CA LEU A 323 3.22 -2.32 -6.27
C LEU A 323 1.78 -1.80 -6.09
N ASP A 324 1.39 -0.72 -6.79
CA ASP A 324 0.00 -0.25 -6.81
C ASP A 324 -0.93 -1.31 -7.44
N ALA A 325 -0.50 -1.93 -8.54
CA ALA A 325 -1.24 -3.02 -9.17
C ALA A 325 -1.35 -4.25 -8.26
N GLU A 326 -0.26 -4.60 -7.54
CA GLU A 326 -0.29 -5.66 -6.52
C GLU A 326 -1.30 -5.37 -5.41
N LEU A 327 -1.42 -4.12 -4.98
CA LEU A 327 -2.36 -3.70 -3.94
C LEU A 327 -3.82 -3.92 -4.39
N ILE A 328 -4.14 -3.66 -5.66
CA ILE A 328 -5.51 -3.78 -6.18
C ILE A 328 -5.85 -5.22 -6.57
N VAL A 329 -4.95 -5.90 -7.29
CA VAL A 329 -5.16 -7.31 -7.68
C VAL A 329 -5.08 -8.24 -6.47
N GLN A 330 -4.43 -7.79 -5.38
CA GLN A 330 -4.23 -8.53 -4.15
C GLN A 330 -3.61 -9.92 -4.35
N GLU A 331 -2.79 -10.04 -5.39
CA GLU A 331 -1.95 -11.19 -5.70
C GLU A 331 -0.48 -10.76 -5.64
N PRO A 332 0.42 -11.50 -4.96
CA PRO A 332 1.82 -11.13 -4.86
C PRO A 332 2.49 -11.22 -6.24
N ILE A 333 2.89 -10.07 -6.77
CA ILE A 333 3.58 -9.98 -8.05
C ILE A 333 5.09 -10.17 -7.85
N PHE A 334 5.59 -9.71 -6.69
CA PHE A 334 7.01 -9.58 -6.42
C PHE A 334 7.58 -10.67 -5.49
N THR A 335 6.80 -11.66 -5.04
CA THR A 335 7.22 -12.55 -3.95
C THR A 335 6.83 -14.02 -4.10
N GLU A 336 7.22 -14.69 -5.15
CA GLU A 336 7.12 -16.16 -5.15
C GLU A 336 8.21 -16.87 -4.30
N LYS A 337 9.13 -16.16 -3.62
CA LYS A 337 10.28 -16.77 -2.91
C LYS A 337 10.66 -16.15 -1.56
N PHE A 338 9.76 -15.49 -0.86
CA PHE A 338 10.04 -14.95 0.48
C PHE A 338 9.19 -15.54 1.61
N ILE A 339 8.57 -16.69 1.40
CA ILE A 339 7.97 -17.48 2.48
C ILE A 339 8.66 -18.83 2.53
#